data_65c9b955ef7f716cb2e7b0b78c89397a
#
_entry.id   65c9b955ef7f716cb2e7b0b78c89397a
#
_cell.length_a   1.000
_cell.length_b   1.000
_cell.length_c   1.000
_cell.angle_alpha   90.00
_cell.angle_beta   90.00
_cell.angle_gamma   90.00
#
_symmetry.space_group_name_H-M   'P 1'
#
loop_
_entity.id
_entity.type
_entity.pdbx_description
1 polymer ?
#
loop_
_entity_poly.entity_id
_entity_poly.type
_entity_poly.pdbx_seq_one_letter_code
_entity_poly.pdbx_strand_id
1 'polypeptide(L)'
;MIARPANGLRPSRSLRVGHVGLAVPFAAAIIAARLPVRDNSYLWHVRAGTVQIDQNSVLTTDPFSFTAGGQSWRTQSWLADSLYGWGDRLWGLDLVAPLVLMGAVLLVAAIAIRAFRAVGTPLLGALGTVWILWLTIGYFTPRPVLPSLALFGLFLLAADREKLRWALPLLMWTWASVHGGFVVGLGYLVLDGLRRRDRTRVWDTAAATVVTLFTAHGWGVWETILRFARSSEALDLIVEWLPPDFTSVEHFPFALGVLALLFGAIKERIQPRDLWVIGPFLLFAFTANRAVPLSSLVLAPFFLQSQPSRPRAARPRATTLESRLNAILLGAVLVIPLVVPLPGGLDRELFGVDAISHLAPGRAFHDDAVGGYLIYAEWPEREVYIDDRAELYGDVFVDFVRIRAGQGRWEVVFDRFQIRQALLKVDDPLARILAAGGWTERFRDERFVILAERDSV
;
A
#
# COMPACT_ATOMS: atom_id res chain seq x y z
N MET A 1 37.35 46.50 -34.13
CA MET A 1 36.25 46.73 -33.16
C MET A 1 35.27 45.65 -33.35
N ILE A 2 35.37 44.53 -32.54
CA ILE A 2 34.53 43.35 -32.66
C ILE A 2 33.43 43.53 -31.62
N ALA A 3 32.19 43.69 -32.09
CA ALA A 3 31.00 43.82 -31.23
C ALA A 3 30.77 42.50 -30.44
N ARG A 4 30.77 42.58 -29.12
CA ARG A 4 30.35 41.51 -28.23
C ARG A 4 28.86 41.19 -28.48
N PRO A 5 28.47 39.92 -28.64
CA PRO A 5 27.05 39.57 -28.70
C PRO A 5 26.39 39.87 -27.36
N ALA A 6 25.23 40.53 -27.44
CA ALA A 6 24.40 40.93 -26.31
C ALA A 6 24.03 39.72 -25.42
N ASN A 7 24.11 39.96 -24.14
CA ASN A 7 23.69 39.07 -23.06
C ASN A 7 22.47 38.22 -23.44
N GLY A 8 22.69 36.92 -23.56
CA GLY A 8 21.60 35.95 -23.63
C GLY A 8 20.78 36.02 -22.37
N LEU A 9 19.61 36.67 -22.46
CA LEU A 9 18.56 36.62 -21.47
C LEU A 9 18.24 35.16 -21.17
N ARG A 10 18.63 34.68 -19.99
CA ARG A 10 18.20 33.39 -19.49
C ARG A 10 16.66 33.33 -19.60
N PRO A 11 16.07 32.29 -20.21
CA PRO A 11 14.63 32.22 -20.33
C PRO A 11 14.03 32.27 -18.91
N SER A 12 13.28 33.35 -18.63
CA SER A 12 12.55 33.46 -17.38
C SER A 12 11.63 32.25 -17.30
N ARG A 13 11.82 31.41 -16.29
CA ARG A 13 10.96 30.24 -16.01
C ARG A 13 9.60 30.76 -15.56
N SER A 14 8.70 31.00 -16.51
CA SER A 14 7.33 31.41 -16.18
C SER A 14 6.53 30.23 -15.60
N LEU A 15 5.96 30.43 -14.41
CA LEU A 15 5.08 29.46 -13.78
C LEU A 15 3.71 29.43 -14.48
N ARG A 16 3.21 28.26 -14.81
CA ARG A 16 1.91 28.01 -15.46
C ARG A 16 1.03 27.18 -14.56
N VAL A 17 -0.27 27.21 -14.78
CA VAL A 17 -1.27 26.41 -14.04
C VAL A 17 -0.92 24.91 -13.98
N GLY A 18 -0.31 24.36 -15.03
CA GLY A 18 0.16 22.96 -15.00
C GLY A 18 1.25 22.66 -13.96
N HIS A 19 2.06 23.65 -13.56
CA HIS A 19 3.02 23.47 -12.46
C HIS A 19 2.32 23.46 -11.10
N VAL A 20 1.26 24.29 -10.94
CA VAL A 20 0.39 24.24 -9.75
C VAL A 20 -0.32 22.89 -9.67
N GLY A 21 -0.87 22.40 -10.79
CA GLY A 21 -1.51 21.10 -10.87
C GLY A 21 -0.58 19.94 -10.48
N LEU A 22 0.73 20.04 -10.78
CA LEU A 22 1.71 19.04 -10.33
C LEU A 22 1.97 19.07 -8.82
N ALA A 23 1.67 20.16 -8.12
CA ALA A 23 1.81 20.25 -6.66
C ALA A 23 0.63 19.59 -5.91
N VAL A 24 -0.55 19.49 -6.52
CA VAL A 24 -1.75 18.91 -5.89
C VAL A 24 -1.52 17.47 -5.38
N PRO A 25 -0.91 16.55 -6.13
CA PRO A 25 -0.57 15.21 -5.63
C PRO A 25 0.36 15.22 -4.42
N PHE A 26 1.30 16.17 -4.35
CA PHE A 26 2.18 16.30 -3.18
C PHE A 26 1.43 16.86 -1.96
N ALA A 27 0.48 17.76 -2.17
CA ALA A 27 -0.42 18.23 -1.12
C ALA A 27 -1.26 17.06 -0.56
N ALA A 28 -1.78 16.18 -1.42
CA ALA A 28 -2.47 14.97 -1.00
C ALA A 28 -1.56 14.04 -0.18
N ALA A 29 -0.29 13.88 -0.55
CA ALA A 29 0.69 13.12 0.22
C ALA A 29 0.92 13.71 1.62
N ILE A 30 1.02 15.05 1.73
CA ILE A 30 1.17 15.74 3.02
C ILE A 30 -0.07 15.53 3.90
N ILE A 31 -1.27 15.61 3.33
CA ILE A 31 -2.52 15.38 4.06
C ILE A 31 -2.56 13.94 4.56
N ALA A 32 -2.33 12.95 3.69
CA ALA A 32 -2.36 11.54 4.04
C ALA A 32 -1.38 11.21 5.19
N ALA A 33 -0.18 11.80 5.17
CA ALA A 33 0.82 11.60 6.23
C ALA A 33 0.40 12.15 7.59
N ARG A 34 -0.60 13.03 7.65
CA ARG A 34 -1.09 13.69 8.87
C ARG A 34 -2.43 13.15 9.37
N LEU A 35 -3.00 12.19 8.65
CA LEU A 35 -4.22 11.51 9.12
C LEU A 35 -3.91 10.52 10.23
N PRO A 36 -4.89 10.17 11.08
CA PRO A 36 -4.70 9.15 12.11
C PRO A 36 -4.29 7.81 11.51
N VAL A 37 -3.48 7.08 12.25
CA VAL A 37 -3.16 5.68 11.93
C VAL A 37 -4.43 4.85 12.14
N ARG A 38 -4.94 4.32 11.04
CA ARG A 38 -6.12 3.44 10.99
C ARG A 38 -5.80 2.04 10.50
N ASP A 39 -4.55 1.79 10.25
CA ASP A 39 -4.05 0.55 9.67
C ASP A 39 -3.48 -0.35 10.76
N ASN A 40 -4.18 -1.44 11.06
CA ASN A 40 -3.79 -2.41 12.06
C ASN A 40 -2.51 -3.18 11.70
N SER A 41 -2.26 -3.39 10.40
CA SER A 41 -1.04 -4.06 9.96
C SER A 41 0.21 -3.33 10.40
N TYR A 42 0.25 -1.99 10.32
CA TYR A 42 1.41 -1.23 10.75
C TYR A 42 1.84 -1.56 12.18
N LEU A 43 0.87 -1.74 13.06
CA LEU A 43 1.09 -1.95 14.48
C LEU A 43 1.82 -3.27 14.78
N TRP A 44 1.39 -4.38 14.16
CA TRP A 44 2.12 -5.64 14.33
C TRP A 44 3.45 -5.65 13.57
N HIS A 45 3.58 -4.94 12.43
CA HIS A 45 4.88 -4.77 11.75
C HIS A 45 5.91 -4.08 12.66
N VAL A 46 5.51 -3.07 13.40
CA VAL A 46 6.37 -2.39 14.38
C VAL A 46 6.83 -3.39 15.44
N ARG A 47 5.90 -4.17 16.03
CA ARG A 47 6.24 -5.15 17.07
C ARG A 47 7.10 -6.28 16.52
N ALA A 48 6.81 -6.78 15.34
CA ALA A 48 7.64 -7.78 14.66
C ALA A 48 9.08 -7.28 14.47
N GLY A 49 9.24 -6.02 14.05
CA GLY A 49 10.54 -5.38 13.91
C GLY A 49 11.28 -5.24 15.24
N THR A 50 10.58 -4.85 16.30
CA THR A 50 11.15 -4.78 17.65
C THR A 50 11.68 -6.13 18.10
N VAL A 51 10.89 -7.20 17.93
CA VAL A 51 11.29 -8.59 18.27
C VAL A 51 12.49 -9.04 17.44
N GLN A 52 12.50 -8.77 16.14
CA GLN A 52 13.64 -9.11 15.26
C GLN A 52 14.94 -8.43 15.72
N ILE A 53 14.86 -7.15 16.13
CA ILE A 53 16.03 -6.41 16.63
C ILE A 53 16.52 -7.02 17.95
N ASP A 54 15.61 -7.29 18.89
CA ASP A 54 15.96 -7.84 20.20
C ASP A 54 16.59 -9.23 20.12
N GLN A 55 16.07 -10.04 19.22
CA GLN A 55 16.56 -11.41 18.98
C GLN A 55 17.74 -11.46 18.01
N ASN A 56 18.10 -10.34 17.36
CA ASN A 56 19.08 -10.26 16.28
C ASN A 56 18.84 -11.33 15.20
N SER A 57 17.58 -11.60 14.88
CA SER A 57 17.17 -12.62 13.92
C SER A 57 15.82 -12.27 13.30
N VAL A 58 15.59 -12.66 12.04
CA VAL A 58 14.28 -12.49 11.41
C VAL A 58 13.29 -13.54 11.89
N LEU A 59 12.01 -13.15 12.01
CA LEU A 59 10.97 -14.07 12.44
C LEU A 59 10.68 -15.13 11.37
N THR A 60 10.67 -16.39 11.79
CA THR A 60 10.35 -17.55 10.95
C THR A 60 9.16 -18.35 11.47
N THR A 61 8.67 -18.00 12.66
CA THR A 61 7.48 -18.56 13.31
C THR A 61 6.66 -17.43 13.93
N ASP A 62 5.36 -17.65 14.12
CA ASP A 62 4.48 -16.69 14.80
C ASP A 62 4.72 -16.71 16.32
N PRO A 63 5.09 -15.56 16.93
CA PRO A 63 5.21 -15.44 18.37
C PRO A 63 3.99 -14.77 19.02
N PHE A 64 3.00 -14.26 18.25
CA PHE A 64 2.04 -13.28 18.71
C PHE A 64 0.68 -13.87 19.08
N SER A 65 0.27 -14.97 18.43
CA SER A 65 -1.07 -15.50 18.59
C SER A 65 -1.11 -16.83 19.34
N PHE A 66 -2.14 -17.04 20.14
CA PHE A 66 -2.37 -18.33 20.79
C PHE A 66 -3.08 -19.35 19.87
N THR A 67 -3.61 -18.90 18.74
CA THR A 67 -4.29 -19.78 17.77
C THR A 67 -3.35 -20.35 16.71
N ALA A 68 -2.28 -19.64 16.40
CA ALA A 68 -1.26 -20.03 15.42
C ALA A 68 0.17 -19.97 16.00
N GLY A 69 0.32 -19.83 17.31
CA GLY A 69 1.62 -19.71 17.97
C GLY A 69 2.60 -20.83 17.61
N GLY A 70 3.82 -20.46 17.25
CA GLY A 70 4.86 -21.39 16.81
C GLY A 70 4.70 -21.94 15.41
N GLN A 71 3.62 -21.66 14.69
CA GLN A 71 3.48 -22.06 13.29
C GLN A 71 4.52 -21.36 12.42
N SER A 72 4.96 -22.05 11.36
CA SER A 72 5.91 -21.50 10.40
C SER A 72 5.30 -20.28 9.69
N TRP A 73 5.85 -19.14 10.00
CA TRP A 73 5.48 -17.87 9.40
C TRP A 73 6.74 -17.03 9.16
N ARG A 74 6.89 -16.50 7.95
CA ARG A 74 8.00 -15.63 7.58
C ARG A 74 7.44 -14.28 7.19
N THR A 75 7.83 -13.24 7.90
CA THR A 75 7.45 -11.90 7.49
C THR A 75 8.13 -11.54 6.17
N GLN A 76 7.32 -11.30 5.14
CA GLN A 76 7.85 -10.89 3.82
C GLN A 76 8.51 -9.51 3.88
N SER A 77 8.17 -8.73 4.90
CA SER A 77 8.54 -7.32 5.06
C SER A 77 9.65 -7.12 6.09
N TRP A 78 10.50 -8.14 6.30
CA TRP A 78 11.49 -8.16 7.38
C TRP A 78 12.32 -6.87 7.51
N LEU A 79 12.69 -6.26 6.37
CA LEU A 79 13.46 -5.01 6.38
C LEU A 79 12.59 -3.81 6.78
N ALA A 80 11.35 -3.75 6.28
CA ALA A 80 10.41 -2.72 6.68
C ALA A 80 10.08 -2.84 8.17
N ASP A 81 9.80 -4.05 8.66
CA ASP A 81 9.51 -4.34 10.06
C ASP A 81 10.66 -3.86 10.94
N SER A 82 11.90 -4.25 10.62
CA SER A 82 13.09 -3.85 11.38
C SER A 82 13.27 -2.34 11.39
N LEU A 83 13.03 -1.65 10.26
CA LEU A 83 13.08 -0.19 10.20
C LEU A 83 11.97 0.45 11.04
N TYR A 84 10.77 -0.12 11.02
CA TYR A 84 9.65 0.37 11.84
C TYR A 84 9.91 0.16 13.33
N GLY A 85 10.35 -1.02 13.74
CA GLY A 85 10.69 -1.29 15.14
C GLY A 85 11.85 -0.44 15.65
N TRP A 86 12.88 -0.21 14.84
CA TRP A 86 13.97 0.70 15.18
C TRP A 86 13.49 2.15 15.32
N GLY A 87 12.67 2.60 14.37
CA GLY A 87 12.14 3.95 14.39
C GLY A 87 11.15 4.19 15.52
N ASP A 88 10.32 3.21 15.86
CA ASP A 88 9.40 3.27 16.99
C ASP A 88 10.14 3.46 18.32
N ARG A 89 11.29 2.80 18.50
CA ARG A 89 12.16 3.01 19.68
C ARG A 89 12.68 4.44 19.82
N LEU A 90 12.86 5.15 18.71
CA LEU A 90 13.40 6.51 18.70
C LEU A 90 12.32 7.59 18.78
N TRP A 91 11.19 7.36 18.11
CA TRP A 91 10.14 8.36 17.89
C TRP A 91 8.72 7.87 18.17
N GLY A 92 8.54 6.61 18.55
CA GLY A 92 7.21 6.04 18.72
C GLY A 92 6.34 6.20 17.46
N LEU A 93 5.05 6.43 17.65
CA LEU A 93 4.11 6.65 16.57
C LEU A 93 4.34 7.94 15.77
N ASP A 94 5.18 8.87 16.24
CA ASP A 94 5.53 10.08 15.49
C ASP A 94 6.33 9.76 14.20
N LEU A 95 6.91 8.57 14.11
CA LEU A 95 7.55 8.07 12.90
C LEU A 95 6.57 7.88 11.73
N VAL A 96 5.28 7.65 11.98
CA VAL A 96 4.28 7.32 10.94
C VAL A 96 4.19 8.43 9.90
N ALA A 97 4.05 9.67 10.32
CA ALA A 97 3.90 10.79 9.40
C ALA A 97 5.08 10.93 8.41
N PRO A 98 6.36 10.94 8.85
CA PRO A 98 7.49 10.98 7.93
C PRO A 98 7.61 9.75 7.03
N LEU A 99 7.25 8.55 7.50
CA LEU A 99 7.26 7.33 6.67
C LEU A 99 6.25 7.41 5.54
N VAL A 100 5.00 7.74 5.85
CA VAL A 100 3.93 7.89 4.85
C VAL A 100 4.28 9.02 3.88
N LEU A 101 4.77 10.15 4.39
CA LEU A 101 5.17 11.27 3.54
C LEU A 101 6.29 10.87 2.57
N MET A 102 7.32 10.21 3.06
CA MET A 102 8.44 9.76 2.22
C MET A 102 7.96 8.81 1.12
N GLY A 103 7.22 7.75 1.48
CA GLY A 103 6.70 6.78 0.52
C GLY A 103 5.78 7.42 -0.51
N ALA A 104 4.84 8.25 -0.06
CA ALA A 104 3.89 8.95 -0.92
C ALA A 104 4.59 9.95 -1.87
N VAL A 105 5.56 10.73 -1.38
CA VAL A 105 6.32 11.67 -2.21
C VAL A 105 7.14 10.94 -3.28
N LEU A 106 7.81 9.84 -2.93
CA LEU A 106 8.56 9.04 -3.90
C LEU A 106 7.64 8.44 -4.97
N LEU A 107 6.48 7.90 -4.57
CA LEU A 107 5.50 7.37 -5.50
C LEU A 107 4.93 8.46 -6.42
N VAL A 108 4.49 9.58 -5.85
CA VAL A 108 3.96 10.73 -6.62
C VAL A 108 5.01 11.27 -7.59
N ALA A 109 6.26 11.39 -7.16
CA ALA A 109 7.36 11.84 -8.03
C ALA A 109 7.58 10.86 -9.20
N ALA A 110 7.56 9.55 -8.94
CA ALA A 110 7.69 8.54 -10.00
C ALA A 110 6.53 8.63 -11.00
N ILE A 111 5.28 8.73 -10.53
CA ILE A 111 4.09 8.89 -11.37
C ILE A 111 4.22 10.18 -12.21
N ALA A 112 4.53 11.32 -11.58
CA ALA A 112 4.62 12.62 -12.24
C ALA A 112 5.69 12.63 -13.34
N ILE A 113 6.86 12.05 -13.06
CA ILE A 113 7.95 11.95 -14.06
C ILE A 113 7.51 11.09 -15.25
N ARG A 114 6.85 9.95 -15.02
CA ARG A 114 6.39 9.07 -16.09
C ARG A 114 5.25 9.70 -16.89
N ALA A 115 4.27 10.30 -16.22
CA ALA A 115 3.16 10.99 -16.86
C ALA A 115 3.65 12.17 -17.70
N PHE A 116 4.54 13.01 -17.15
CA PHE A 116 5.12 14.13 -17.89
C PHE A 116 5.90 13.68 -19.14
N ARG A 117 6.67 12.59 -19.05
CA ARG A 117 7.40 12.03 -20.20
C ARG A 117 6.46 11.51 -21.28
N ALA A 118 5.34 10.91 -20.89
CA ALA A 118 4.38 10.37 -21.84
C ALA A 118 3.72 11.47 -22.69
N VAL A 119 3.37 12.61 -22.09
CA VAL A 119 2.58 13.67 -22.77
C VAL A 119 3.37 14.95 -23.11
N GLY A 120 4.51 15.18 -22.48
CA GLY A 120 5.42 16.28 -22.77
C GLY A 120 4.93 17.69 -22.41
N THR A 121 3.80 17.82 -21.68
CA THR A 121 3.26 19.13 -21.25
C THR A 121 2.91 19.11 -19.76
N PRO A 122 3.18 20.23 -19.01
CA PRO A 122 2.93 20.26 -17.57
C PRO A 122 1.46 20.00 -17.20
N LEU A 123 0.51 20.55 -17.94
CA LEU A 123 -0.92 20.40 -17.64
C LEU A 123 -1.40 18.94 -17.81
N LEU A 124 -1.09 18.32 -18.95
CA LEU A 124 -1.49 16.93 -19.19
C LEU A 124 -0.71 15.98 -18.28
N GLY A 125 0.55 16.28 -17.98
CA GLY A 125 1.34 15.55 -16.99
C GLY A 125 0.72 15.63 -15.60
N ALA A 126 0.25 16.80 -15.17
CA ALA A 126 -0.45 17.01 -13.91
C ALA A 126 -1.77 16.21 -13.86
N LEU A 127 -2.59 16.31 -14.91
CA LEU A 127 -3.85 15.56 -15.01
C LEU A 127 -3.61 14.04 -14.97
N GLY A 128 -2.61 13.57 -15.71
CA GLY A 128 -2.23 12.16 -15.69
C GLY A 128 -1.71 11.71 -14.32
N THR A 129 -0.97 12.58 -13.63
CA THR A 129 -0.50 12.29 -12.26
C THR A 129 -1.68 12.18 -11.29
N VAL A 130 -2.61 13.13 -11.31
CA VAL A 130 -3.81 13.10 -10.46
C VAL A 130 -4.65 11.87 -10.75
N TRP A 131 -4.79 11.49 -12.01
CA TRP A 131 -5.56 10.32 -12.40
C TRP A 131 -4.96 9.01 -11.87
N ILE A 132 -3.64 8.80 -12.03
CA ILE A 132 -2.97 7.61 -11.47
C ILE A 132 -2.95 7.66 -9.94
N LEU A 133 -2.78 8.86 -9.35
CA LEU A 133 -2.84 9.03 -7.91
C LEU A 133 -4.19 8.56 -7.36
N TRP A 134 -5.30 8.88 -8.02
CA TRP A 134 -6.63 8.42 -7.60
C TRP A 134 -6.66 6.89 -7.39
N LEU A 135 -6.01 6.14 -8.28
CA LEU A 135 -5.95 4.67 -8.24
C LEU A 135 -4.94 4.13 -7.23
N THR A 136 -4.14 4.99 -6.60
CA THR A 136 -3.09 4.58 -5.66
C THR A 136 -3.24 5.21 -4.27
N ILE A 137 -4.06 6.26 -4.11
CA ILE A 137 -4.13 7.04 -2.86
C ILE A 137 -4.66 6.24 -1.67
N GLY A 138 -5.53 5.26 -1.89
CA GLY A 138 -6.01 4.35 -0.84
C GLY A 138 -4.90 3.55 -0.15
N TYR A 139 -3.71 3.47 -0.78
CA TYR A 139 -2.52 2.80 -0.24
C TYR A 139 -1.54 3.77 0.45
N PHE A 140 -1.93 5.02 0.69
CA PHE A 140 -1.12 5.98 1.45
C PHE A 140 -1.26 5.74 2.96
N THR A 141 -0.90 4.54 3.36
CA THR A 141 -0.91 4.04 4.73
C THR A 141 0.51 3.69 5.17
N PRO A 142 0.81 3.58 6.45
CA PRO A 142 2.15 3.19 6.92
C PRO A 142 2.51 1.72 6.66
N ARG A 143 1.65 0.95 6.00
CA ARG A 143 1.92 -0.45 5.62
C ARG A 143 3.11 -0.55 4.64
N PRO A 144 3.83 -1.68 4.62
CA PRO A 144 4.88 -1.97 3.63
C PRO A 144 4.43 -1.89 2.17
N VAL A 145 3.11 -1.89 1.90
CA VAL A 145 2.54 -1.71 0.55
C VAL A 145 2.86 -0.33 -0.04
N LEU A 146 2.88 0.75 0.76
CA LEU A 146 3.21 2.08 0.24
C LEU A 146 4.68 2.18 -0.23
N PRO A 147 5.70 1.82 0.57
CA PRO A 147 7.07 1.73 0.08
C PRO A 147 7.21 0.73 -1.08
N SER A 148 6.43 -0.35 -1.13
CA SER A 148 6.40 -1.27 -2.27
C SER A 148 5.97 -0.58 -3.56
N LEU A 149 4.89 0.21 -3.55
CA LEU A 149 4.44 0.99 -4.70
C LEU A 149 5.47 2.06 -5.11
N ALA A 150 6.09 2.71 -4.13
CA ALA A 150 7.16 3.69 -4.38
C ALA A 150 8.37 3.02 -5.05
N LEU A 151 8.83 1.88 -4.52
CA LEU A 151 9.92 1.10 -5.11
C LEU A 151 9.56 0.61 -6.51
N PHE A 152 8.33 0.18 -6.75
CA PHE A 152 7.88 -0.18 -8.09
C PHE A 152 7.91 1.02 -9.04
N GLY A 153 7.43 2.18 -8.61
CA GLY A 153 7.53 3.41 -9.40
C GLY A 153 8.99 3.76 -9.77
N LEU A 154 9.92 3.67 -8.81
CA LEU A 154 11.36 3.89 -9.04
C LEU A 154 11.95 2.82 -9.96
N PHE A 155 11.56 1.57 -9.77
CA PHE A 155 11.97 0.43 -10.61
C PHE A 155 11.56 0.64 -12.07
N LEU A 156 10.32 1.07 -12.31
CA LEU A 156 9.83 1.41 -13.64
C LEU A 156 10.62 2.58 -14.26
N LEU A 157 10.97 3.61 -13.46
CA LEU A 157 11.80 4.72 -13.91
C LEU A 157 13.22 4.26 -14.29
N ALA A 158 13.81 3.33 -13.55
CA ALA A 158 15.11 2.74 -13.84
C ALA A 158 15.03 1.85 -15.10
N ALA A 159 13.99 1.05 -15.24
CA ALA A 159 13.74 0.21 -16.40
C ALA A 159 13.52 1.03 -17.69
N ASP A 160 12.90 2.21 -17.59
CA ASP A 160 12.68 3.10 -18.73
C ASP A 160 13.98 3.79 -19.24
N ARG A 161 15.10 3.65 -18.53
CA ARG A 161 16.36 4.35 -18.86
C ARG A 161 17.54 3.39 -18.85
N GLU A 162 18.22 3.28 -19.97
CA GLU A 162 19.42 2.44 -20.12
C GLU A 162 20.49 2.78 -19.06
N LYS A 163 20.75 4.08 -18.85
CA LYS A 163 21.75 4.57 -17.88
C LYS A 163 21.44 4.23 -16.42
N LEU A 164 20.21 3.83 -16.09
CA LEU A 164 19.77 3.50 -14.74
C LEU A 164 19.53 2.00 -14.52
N ARG A 165 19.75 1.18 -15.56
CA ARG A 165 19.51 -0.28 -15.48
C ARG A 165 20.34 -0.98 -14.40
N TRP A 166 21.53 -0.46 -14.12
CA TRP A 166 22.38 -0.95 -13.04
C TRP A 166 21.72 -0.90 -11.65
N ALA A 167 20.74 0.00 -11.46
CA ALA A 167 20.00 0.13 -10.20
C ALA A 167 18.90 -0.92 -10.04
N LEU A 168 18.51 -1.64 -11.12
CA LEU A 168 17.43 -2.63 -11.06
C LEU A 168 17.68 -3.73 -10.05
N PRO A 169 18.87 -4.37 -9.95
CA PRO A 169 19.13 -5.38 -8.93
C PRO A 169 19.02 -4.81 -7.51
N LEU A 170 19.57 -3.62 -7.25
CA LEU A 170 19.49 -2.98 -5.93
C LEU A 170 18.05 -2.67 -5.52
N LEU A 171 17.27 -2.06 -6.43
CA LEU A 171 15.85 -1.78 -6.20
C LEU A 171 15.06 -3.09 -5.97
N MET A 172 15.38 -4.15 -6.72
CA MET A 172 14.72 -5.44 -6.57
C MET A 172 15.05 -6.10 -5.22
N TRP A 173 16.32 -6.09 -4.80
CA TRP A 173 16.71 -6.60 -3.49
C TRP A 173 16.00 -5.87 -2.35
N THR A 174 16.00 -4.53 -2.40
CA THR A 174 15.30 -3.70 -1.42
C THR A 174 13.80 -4.03 -1.42
N TRP A 175 13.20 -4.14 -2.60
CA TRP A 175 11.77 -4.41 -2.73
C TRP A 175 11.39 -5.80 -2.22
N ALA A 176 12.16 -6.84 -2.56
CA ALA A 176 11.96 -8.19 -2.06
C ALA A 176 12.16 -8.31 -0.54
N SER A 177 12.94 -7.42 0.07
CA SER A 177 13.14 -7.31 1.51
C SER A 177 12.03 -6.53 2.23
N VAL A 178 11.27 -5.71 1.49
CA VAL A 178 10.21 -4.83 2.02
C VAL A 178 8.82 -5.42 1.81
N HIS A 179 8.55 -6.12 0.68
CA HIS A 179 7.20 -6.58 0.35
C HIS A 179 7.18 -7.62 -0.78
N GLY A 180 6.25 -8.57 -0.70
CA GLY A 180 6.06 -9.62 -1.71
C GLY A 180 5.69 -9.16 -3.12
N GLY A 181 5.31 -7.89 -3.30
CA GLY A 181 4.96 -7.32 -4.60
C GLY A 181 6.08 -7.28 -5.65
N PHE A 182 7.32 -7.56 -5.27
CA PHE A 182 8.49 -7.54 -6.15
C PHE A 182 8.36 -8.45 -7.39
N VAL A 183 7.59 -9.53 -7.30
CA VAL A 183 7.33 -10.47 -8.42
C VAL A 183 6.70 -9.78 -9.62
N VAL A 184 5.89 -8.73 -9.39
CA VAL A 184 5.27 -7.93 -10.45
C VAL A 184 6.34 -7.18 -11.26
N GLY A 185 7.39 -6.71 -10.60
CA GLY A 185 8.55 -6.08 -11.25
C GLY A 185 9.32 -7.04 -12.15
N LEU A 186 9.51 -8.28 -11.72
CA LEU A 186 10.13 -9.33 -12.55
C LEU A 186 9.27 -9.64 -13.78
N GLY A 187 7.97 -9.82 -13.57
CA GLY A 187 7.01 -10.00 -14.66
C GLY A 187 7.07 -8.85 -15.68
N TYR A 188 7.13 -7.61 -15.18
CA TYR A 188 7.28 -6.43 -16.05
C TYR A 188 8.56 -6.47 -16.88
N LEU A 189 9.72 -6.83 -16.31
CA LEU A 189 10.98 -6.90 -17.07
C LEU A 189 10.90 -7.92 -18.21
N VAL A 190 10.32 -9.09 -17.96
CA VAL A 190 10.12 -10.11 -19.00
C VAL A 190 9.24 -9.56 -20.12
N LEU A 191 8.09 -9.02 -19.77
CA LEU A 191 7.11 -8.51 -20.74
C LEU A 191 7.64 -7.29 -21.52
N ASP A 192 8.38 -6.38 -20.84
CA ASP A 192 9.00 -5.22 -21.50
C ASP A 192 10.14 -5.67 -22.42
N GLY A 193 10.89 -6.72 -22.07
CA GLY A 193 11.89 -7.35 -22.91
C GLY A 193 11.31 -7.89 -24.21
N LEU A 194 10.18 -8.61 -24.14
CA LEU A 194 9.43 -9.10 -25.29
C LEU A 194 8.91 -7.93 -26.16
N ARG A 195 8.31 -6.94 -25.51
CA ARG A 195 7.78 -5.73 -26.17
C ARG A 195 8.85 -4.98 -26.97
N ARG A 196 10.00 -4.76 -26.35
CA ARG A 196 11.13 -4.02 -26.96
C ARG A 196 11.99 -4.87 -27.89
N ARG A 197 11.84 -6.20 -27.83
CA ARG A 197 12.76 -7.16 -28.48
C ARG A 197 14.19 -6.98 -28.00
N ASP A 198 14.35 -6.60 -26.74
CA ASP A 198 15.64 -6.32 -26.11
C ASP A 198 16.15 -7.55 -25.35
N ARG A 199 17.05 -8.30 -25.97
CA ARG A 199 17.66 -9.49 -25.37
C ARG A 199 18.45 -9.20 -24.09
N THR A 200 18.92 -7.98 -23.91
CA THR A 200 19.67 -7.62 -22.71
C THR A 200 18.78 -7.59 -21.46
N ARG A 201 17.44 -7.51 -21.62
CA ARG A 201 16.47 -7.64 -20.54
C ARG A 201 16.50 -9.01 -19.86
N VAL A 202 16.96 -10.06 -20.53
CA VAL A 202 17.16 -11.37 -19.92
C VAL A 202 18.18 -11.26 -18.78
N TRP A 203 19.27 -10.52 -19.00
CA TRP A 203 20.29 -10.31 -17.97
C TRP A 203 19.82 -9.42 -16.84
N ASP A 204 19.03 -8.36 -17.13
CA ASP A 204 18.41 -7.54 -16.10
C ASP A 204 17.48 -8.38 -15.22
N THR A 205 16.64 -9.21 -15.85
CA THR A 205 15.71 -10.09 -15.15
C THR A 205 16.45 -11.14 -14.33
N ALA A 206 17.49 -11.78 -14.91
CA ALA A 206 18.30 -12.76 -14.20
C ALA A 206 19.00 -12.13 -12.98
N ALA A 207 19.66 -10.98 -13.15
CA ALA A 207 20.29 -10.27 -12.04
C ALA A 207 19.29 -9.86 -10.97
N ALA A 208 18.13 -9.31 -11.37
CA ALA A 208 17.05 -8.96 -10.46
C ALA A 208 16.49 -10.18 -9.71
N THR A 209 16.38 -11.34 -10.37
CA THR A 209 15.94 -12.59 -9.70
C THR A 209 16.98 -13.09 -8.71
N VAL A 210 18.24 -13.15 -9.13
CA VAL A 210 19.33 -13.67 -8.29
C VAL A 210 19.48 -12.88 -6.99
N VAL A 211 19.37 -11.55 -7.03
CA VAL A 211 19.53 -10.72 -5.82
C VAL A 211 18.43 -10.97 -4.78
N THR A 212 17.25 -11.47 -5.17
CA THR A 212 16.20 -11.81 -4.21
C THR A 212 16.59 -12.99 -3.30
N LEU A 213 17.52 -13.82 -3.73
CA LEU A 213 18.06 -14.93 -2.93
C LEU A 213 19.02 -14.46 -1.82
N PHE A 214 19.45 -13.20 -1.85
CA PHE A 214 20.30 -12.58 -0.83
C PHE A 214 19.52 -11.74 0.18
N THR A 215 18.19 -11.90 0.25
CA THR A 215 17.37 -11.39 1.35
C THR A 215 17.60 -12.24 2.61
N ALA A 216 17.17 -11.77 3.77
CA ALA A 216 17.32 -12.53 5.03
C ALA A 216 16.63 -13.90 5.00
N HIS A 217 15.61 -14.07 4.14
CA HIS A 217 14.91 -15.35 3.98
C HIS A 217 15.51 -16.26 2.87
N GLY A 218 16.46 -15.77 2.08
CA GLY A 218 17.03 -16.53 0.98
C GLY A 218 15.97 -17.09 0.03
N TRP A 219 16.00 -18.40 -0.24
CA TRP A 219 14.96 -19.07 -1.02
C TRP A 219 13.56 -18.98 -0.39
N GLY A 220 13.48 -18.84 0.92
CA GLY A 220 12.20 -18.75 1.65
C GLY A 220 11.28 -17.63 1.19
N VAL A 221 11.80 -16.55 0.57
CA VAL A 221 10.96 -15.50 -0.02
C VAL A 221 10.08 -16.06 -1.14
N TRP A 222 10.61 -16.97 -1.96
CA TRP A 222 9.88 -17.62 -3.04
C TRP A 222 8.90 -18.69 -2.53
N GLU A 223 9.28 -19.44 -1.49
CA GLU A 223 8.35 -20.38 -0.83
C GLU A 223 7.13 -19.66 -0.30
N THR A 224 7.31 -18.49 0.32
CA THR A 224 6.19 -17.68 0.83
C THR A 224 5.26 -17.23 -0.31
N ILE A 225 5.82 -16.73 -1.42
CA ILE A 225 5.04 -16.34 -2.60
C ILE A 225 4.25 -17.53 -3.17
N LEU A 226 4.91 -18.71 -3.31
CA LEU A 226 4.26 -19.89 -3.86
C LEU A 226 3.19 -20.46 -2.92
N ARG A 227 3.41 -20.41 -1.61
CA ARG A 227 2.42 -20.81 -0.59
C ARG A 227 1.20 -19.90 -0.68
N PHE A 228 1.43 -18.61 -0.71
CA PHE A 228 0.37 -17.60 -0.83
C PHE A 228 -0.48 -17.81 -2.11
N ALA A 229 0.17 -18.03 -3.26
CA ALA A 229 -0.52 -18.28 -4.52
C ALA A 229 -1.37 -19.57 -4.53
N ARG A 230 -1.14 -20.48 -3.59
CA ARG A 230 -1.90 -21.75 -3.43
C ARG A 230 -3.02 -21.66 -2.40
N SER A 231 -3.07 -20.62 -1.58
CA SER A 231 -4.05 -20.44 -0.49
C SER A 231 -5.35 -19.79 -1.01
N SER A 232 -6.09 -20.48 -1.90
CA SER A 232 -7.27 -19.89 -2.56
C SER A 232 -8.43 -19.57 -1.61
N GLU A 233 -8.77 -20.48 -0.67
CA GLU A 233 -9.97 -20.31 0.19
C GLU A 233 -9.88 -19.10 1.12
N ALA A 234 -8.72 -18.83 1.72
CA ALA A 234 -8.52 -17.66 2.57
C ALA A 234 -8.52 -16.36 1.76
N LEU A 235 -8.01 -16.39 0.50
CA LEU A 235 -7.97 -15.23 -0.36
C LEU A 235 -9.37 -14.78 -0.82
N ASP A 236 -10.29 -15.72 -1.03
CA ASP A 236 -11.67 -15.43 -1.43
C ASP A 236 -12.48 -14.69 -0.34
N LEU A 237 -12.00 -14.69 0.89
CA LEU A 237 -12.60 -13.96 2.01
C LEU A 237 -12.00 -12.57 2.23
N ILE A 238 -10.91 -12.23 1.55
CA ILE A 238 -10.21 -10.96 1.72
C ILE A 238 -10.59 -10.02 0.56
N VAL A 239 -11.25 -8.90 0.87
CA VAL A 239 -11.77 -7.92 -0.11
C VAL A 239 -10.70 -7.43 -1.09
N GLU A 240 -9.45 -7.30 -0.66
CA GLU A 240 -8.34 -6.85 -1.51
C GLU A 240 -8.02 -7.83 -2.67
N TRP A 241 -8.37 -9.12 -2.52
CA TRP A 241 -8.14 -10.16 -3.54
C TRP A 241 -9.36 -10.42 -4.42
N LEU A 242 -10.52 -9.87 -4.06
CA LEU A 242 -11.70 -9.94 -4.91
C LEU A 242 -11.51 -9.11 -6.18
N PRO A 243 -12.18 -9.48 -7.28
CA PRO A 243 -12.22 -8.66 -8.49
C PRO A 243 -12.70 -7.23 -8.19
N PRO A 244 -12.10 -6.21 -8.82
CA PRO A 244 -12.48 -4.83 -8.60
C PRO A 244 -13.88 -4.53 -9.15
N ASP A 245 -14.65 -3.74 -8.41
CA ASP A 245 -15.88 -3.12 -8.89
C ASP A 245 -15.55 -1.84 -9.65
N PHE A 246 -15.56 -1.88 -10.97
CA PHE A 246 -15.27 -0.73 -11.82
C PHE A 246 -16.41 0.31 -11.87
N THR A 247 -17.54 0.06 -11.20
CA THR A 247 -18.60 1.05 -10.99
C THR A 247 -18.35 1.90 -9.75
N SER A 248 -17.47 1.43 -8.85
CA SER A 248 -17.07 2.17 -7.66
C SER A 248 -16.25 3.41 -8.02
N VAL A 249 -16.37 4.46 -7.19
CA VAL A 249 -15.59 5.70 -7.35
C VAL A 249 -14.07 5.43 -7.31
N GLU A 250 -13.65 4.40 -6.61
CA GLU A 250 -12.24 4.04 -6.46
C GLU A 250 -11.65 3.49 -7.76
N HIS A 251 -12.38 2.64 -8.48
CA HIS A 251 -11.87 1.92 -9.66
C HIS A 251 -12.40 2.46 -10.99
N PHE A 252 -13.47 3.28 -10.98
CA PHE A 252 -14.01 3.89 -12.21
C PHE A 252 -12.95 4.62 -13.05
N PRO A 253 -11.96 5.35 -12.47
CA PRO A 253 -10.89 5.96 -13.27
C PRO A 253 -10.07 4.94 -14.07
N PHE A 254 -9.91 3.69 -13.58
CA PHE A 254 -9.25 2.64 -14.35
C PHE A 254 -10.06 2.23 -15.58
N ALA A 255 -11.38 2.11 -15.46
CA ALA A 255 -12.27 1.85 -16.59
C ALA A 255 -12.14 2.92 -17.67
N LEU A 256 -12.03 4.22 -17.28
CA LEU A 256 -11.74 5.30 -18.23
C LEU A 256 -10.38 5.12 -18.92
N GLY A 257 -9.39 4.58 -18.23
CA GLY A 257 -8.10 4.22 -18.80
C GLY A 257 -8.21 3.13 -19.86
N VAL A 258 -9.00 2.10 -19.60
CA VAL A 258 -9.27 1.02 -20.57
C VAL A 258 -9.94 1.60 -21.82
N LEU A 259 -10.95 2.48 -21.67
CA LEU A 259 -11.56 3.17 -22.80
C LEU A 259 -10.55 4.03 -23.59
N ALA A 260 -9.63 4.70 -22.89
CA ALA A 260 -8.56 5.45 -23.54
C ALA A 260 -7.63 4.53 -24.37
N LEU A 261 -7.29 3.34 -23.86
CA LEU A 261 -6.50 2.35 -24.61
C LEU A 261 -7.24 1.86 -25.84
N LEU A 262 -8.52 1.53 -25.73
CA LEU A 262 -9.35 1.11 -26.87
C LEU A 262 -9.39 2.19 -27.95
N PHE A 263 -9.63 3.44 -27.53
CA PHE A 263 -9.58 4.58 -28.44
C PHE A 263 -8.19 4.75 -29.09
N GLY A 264 -7.12 4.59 -28.30
CA GLY A 264 -5.73 4.63 -28.79
C GLY A 264 -5.44 3.52 -29.81
N ALA A 265 -5.97 2.32 -29.59
CA ALA A 265 -5.85 1.21 -30.51
C ALA A 265 -6.58 1.47 -31.84
N ILE A 266 -7.83 1.97 -31.79
CA ILE A 266 -8.62 2.37 -32.99
C ILE A 266 -7.87 3.47 -33.77
N LYS A 267 -7.16 4.36 -33.10
CA LYS A 267 -6.36 5.43 -33.72
C LYS A 267 -4.93 5.01 -34.07
N GLU A 268 -4.61 3.73 -34.02
CA GLU A 268 -3.30 3.14 -34.35
C GLU A 268 -2.14 3.74 -33.53
N ARG A 269 -2.42 4.22 -32.31
CA ARG A 269 -1.41 4.76 -31.39
C ARG A 269 -0.79 3.69 -30.49
N ILE A 270 -1.49 2.58 -30.31
CA ILE A 270 -1.03 1.38 -29.63
C ILE A 270 -0.46 0.43 -30.69
N GLN A 271 0.80 0.08 -30.54
CA GLN A 271 1.44 -0.86 -31.46
C GLN A 271 1.19 -2.30 -31.01
N PRO A 272 1.10 -3.29 -31.95
CA PRO A 272 0.88 -4.69 -31.60
C PRO A 272 1.87 -5.22 -30.54
N ARG A 273 3.11 -4.76 -30.58
CA ARG A 273 4.11 -5.14 -29.58
C ARG A 273 3.81 -4.63 -28.15
N ASP A 274 3.04 -3.55 -28.01
CA ASP A 274 2.67 -2.99 -26.70
C ASP A 274 1.68 -3.93 -25.98
N LEU A 275 0.98 -4.80 -26.72
CA LEU A 275 0.07 -5.80 -26.17
C LEU A 275 0.79 -6.80 -25.25
N TRP A 276 2.09 -7.03 -25.42
CA TRP A 276 2.87 -7.85 -24.50
C TRP A 276 2.87 -7.33 -23.05
N VAL A 277 2.75 -6.02 -22.87
CA VAL A 277 2.64 -5.41 -21.54
C VAL A 277 1.20 -5.07 -21.19
N ILE A 278 0.45 -4.50 -22.14
CA ILE A 278 -0.92 -4.05 -21.90
C ILE A 278 -1.82 -5.24 -21.53
N GLY A 279 -1.80 -6.33 -22.30
CA GLY A 279 -2.70 -7.47 -22.09
C GLY A 279 -2.55 -8.11 -20.71
N PRO A 280 -1.34 -8.57 -20.32
CA PRO A 280 -1.14 -9.19 -19.02
C PRO A 280 -1.46 -8.26 -17.83
N PHE A 281 -1.12 -6.97 -17.91
CA PHE A 281 -1.42 -6.04 -16.81
C PHE A 281 -2.89 -5.62 -16.76
N LEU A 282 -3.61 -5.61 -17.87
CA LEU A 282 -5.08 -5.48 -17.85
C LEU A 282 -5.72 -6.71 -17.21
N LEU A 283 -5.32 -7.91 -17.65
CA LEU A 283 -5.83 -9.15 -17.06
C LEU A 283 -5.56 -9.18 -15.54
N PHE A 284 -4.34 -8.85 -15.11
CA PHE A 284 -3.98 -8.79 -13.70
C PHE A 284 -4.88 -7.79 -12.94
N ALA A 285 -5.12 -6.59 -13.49
CA ALA A 285 -6.00 -5.62 -12.86
C ALA A 285 -7.46 -6.10 -12.70
N PHE A 286 -7.94 -6.97 -13.59
CA PHE A 286 -9.29 -7.51 -13.49
C PHE A 286 -9.42 -8.64 -12.46
N THR A 287 -8.32 -9.23 -12.00
CA THR A 287 -8.37 -10.37 -11.08
C THR A 287 -8.48 -9.97 -9.61
N ALA A 288 -7.94 -8.80 -9.21
CA ALA A 288 -7.90 -8.42 -7.81
C ALA A 288 -7.84 -6.90 -7.62
N ASN A 289 -8.52 -6.38 -6.60
CA ASN A 289 -8.49 -4.95 -6.24
C ASN A 289 -7.06 -4.42 -6.07
N ARG A 290 -6.20 -5.16 -5.38
CA ARG A 290 -4.80 -4.77 -5.14
C ARG A 290 -3.91 -4.79 -6.39
N ALA A 291 -4.35 -5.40 -7.48
CA ALA A 291 -3.63 -5.39 -8.75
C ALA A 291 -3.86 -4.10 -9.55
N VAL A 292 -4.95 -3.36 -9.29
CA VAL A 292 -5.30 -2.12 -10.00
C VAL A 292 -4.21 -1.05 -9.87
N PRO A 293 -3.71 -0.68 -8.66
CA PRO A 293 -2.65 0.33 -8.52
C PRO A 293 -1.35 -0.09 -9.22
N LEU A 294 -0.93 -1.36 -9.08
CA LEU A 294 0.27 -1.88 -9.73
C LEU A 294 0.16 -1.81 -11.25
N SER A 295 -0.96 -2.28 -11.80
CA SER A 295 -1.25 -2.22 -13.24
C SER A 295 -1.33 -0.78 -13.73
N SER A 296 -1.93 0.12 -12.96
CA SER A 296 -2.04 1.53 -13.30
C SER A 296 -0.68 2.20 -13.45
N LEU A 297 0.28 1.88 -12.57
CA LEU A 297 1.65 2.38 -12.67
C LEU A 297 2.33 1.94 -13.99
N VAL A 298 2.12 0.70 -14.40
CA VAL A 298 2.67 0.18 -15.67
C VAL A 298 1.97 0.77 -16.87
N LEU A 299 0.62 0.80 -16.85
CA LEU A 299 -0.21 1.20 -17.97
C LEU A 299 -0.30 2.73 -18.17
N ALA A 300 0.09 3.53 -17.17
CA ALA A 300 0.02 4.98 -17.22
C ALA A 300 0.56 5.61 -18.53
N PRO A 301 1.76 5.26 -19.03
CA PRO A 301 2.26 5.83 -20.29
C PRO A 301 1.34 5.50 -21.48
N PHE A 302 0.79 4.30 -21.54
CA PHE A 302 -0.09 3.87 -22.62
C PHE A 302 -1.44 4.58 -22.56
N PHE A 303 -2.05 4.70 -21.38
CA PHE A 303 -3.26 5.48 -21.17
C PHE A 303 -3.10 6.93 -21.65
N LEU A 304 -1.97 7.56 -21.32
CA LEU A 304 -1.72 8.96 -21.63
C LEU A 304 -1.34 9.18 -23.09
N GLN A 305 -0.57 8.30 -23.70
CA GLN A 305 -0.18 8.38 -25.12
C GLN A 305 -1.35 8.12 -26.07
N SER A 306 -2.38 7.42 -25.62
CA SER A 306 -3.62 7.21 -26.37
C SER A 306 -4.37 8.51 -26.65
N GLN A 307 -4.08 9.59 -25.91
CA GLN A 307 -4.68 10.89 -26.13
C GLN A 307 -4.08 11.60 -27.36
N PRO A 308 -4.87 12.44 -28.07
CA PRO A 308 -4.36 13.22 -29.21
C PRO A 308 -3.14 14.05 -28.81
N SER A 309 -1.98 13.76 -29.37
CA SER A 309 -0.82 14.64 -29.25
C SER A 309 -1.13 15.93 -30.01
N ARG A 310 -1.39 17.00 -29.26
CA ARG A 310 -1.46 18.33 -29.88
C ARG A 310 -0.06 18.72 -30.34
N PRO A 311 0.07 19.25 -31.59
CA PRO A 311 1.34 19.77 -32.04
C PRO A 311 1.91 20.73 -30.97
N ARG A 312 3.23 20.65 -30.74
CA ARG A 312 3.94 21.61 -29.89
C ARG A 312 3.94 22.99 -30.57
N ALA A 313 2.77 23.61 -30.70
CA ALA A 313 2.72 25.02 -31.03
C ALA A 313 3.49 25.78 -29.95
N ALA A 314 4.34 26.71 -30.37
CA ALA A 314 5.05 27.60 -29.47
C ALA A 314 4.02 28.30 -28.57
N ARG A 315 3.84 27.82 -27.33
CA ARG A 315 2.87 28.43 -26.40
C ARG A 315 3.41 29.78 -25.99
N PRO A 316 2.60 30.84 -26.06
CA PRO A 316 2.98 32.16 -25.56
C PRO A 316 3.53 32.03 -24.12
N ARG A 317 4.54 32.84 -23.79
CA ARG A 317 5.06 32.87 -22.40
C ARG A 317 3.93 33.34 -21.48
N ALA A 318 3.84 32.75 -20.28
CA ALA A 318 2.90 33.25 -19.27
C ALA A 318 3.25 34.71 -18.96
N THR A 319 2.23 35.52 -18.79
CA THR A 319 2.40 36.92 -18.38
C THR A 319 3.00 36.99 -16.98
N THR A 320 3.59 38.12 -16.61
CA THR A 320 4.15 38.32 -15.26
C THR A 320 3.06 38.16 -14.19
N LEU A 321 1.84 38.66 -14.46
CA LEU A 321 0.70 38.50 -13.55
C LEU A 321 0.29 37.03 -13.41
N GLU A 322 0.13 36.30 -14.52
CA GLU A 322 -0.18 34.87 -14.51
C GLU A 322 0.87 34.09 -13.71
N SER A 323 2.16 34.38 -13.93
CA SER A 323 3.24 33.71 -13.22
C SER A 323 3.22 33.99 -11.70
N ARG A 324 2.89 35.23 -11.29
CA ARG A 324 2.73 35.60 -9.87
C ARG A 324 1.53 34.90 -9.23
N LEU A 325 0.38 34.90 -9.90
CA LEU A 325 -0.82 34.19 -9.41
C LEU A 325 -0.54 32.69 -9.27
N ASN A 326 0.11 32.07 -10.25
CA ASN A 326 0.48 30.67 -10.16
C ASN A 326 1.50 30.39 -9.03
N ALA A 327 2.40 31.33 -8.72
CA ALA A 327 3.30 31.20 -7.58
C ALA A 327 2.56 31.25 -6.24
N ILE A 328 1.58 32.14 -6.11
CA ILE A 328 0.72 32.23 -4.92
C ILE A 328 -0.10 30.94 -4.75
N LEU A 329 -0.73 30.46 -5.81
CA LEU A 329 -1.51 29.21 -5.81
C LEU A 329 -0.62 28.01 -5.48
N LEU A 330 0.57 27.93 -6.04
CA LEU A 330 1.55 26.88 -5.73
C LEU A 330 1.93 26.90 -4.24
N GLY A 331 2.22 28.11 -3.72
CA GLY A 331 2.50 28.29 -2.29
C GLY A 331 1.31 27.86 -1.44
N ALA A 332 0.09 28.26 -1.77
CA ALA A 332 -1.11 27.87 -1.05
C ALA A 332 -1.33 26.34 -1.07
N VAL A 333 -1.22 25.70 -2.22
CA VAL A 333 -1.38 24.24 -2.37
C VAL A 333 -0.40 23.47 -1.50
N LEU A 334 0.83 23.96 -1.33
CA LEU A 334 1.85 23.27 -0.52
C LEU A 334 1.78 23.64 0.97
N VAL A 335 1.41 24.89 1.31
CA VAL A 335 1.41 25.38 2.70
C VAL A 335 0.13 25.02 3.45
N ILE A 336 -1.03 25.14 2.80
CA ILE A 336 -2.33 24.86 3.47
C ILE A 336 -2.34 23.45 4.10
N PRO A 337 -1.92 22.37 3.40
CA PRO A 337 -1.89 21.04 4.01
C PRO A 337 -0.98 20.92 5.24
N LEU A 338 0.00 21.79 5.39
CA LEU A 338 0.91 21.78 6.55
C LEU A 338 0.32 22.51 7.77
N VAL A 339 -0.52 23.53 7.54
CA VAL A 339 -1.02 24.41 8.62
C VAL A 339 -2.45 24.08 9.05
N VAL A 340 -3.23 23.42 8.20
CA VAL A 340 -4.59 22.97 8.60
C VAL A 340 -4.46 21.95 9.73
N PRO A 341 -5.15 22.15 10.87
CA PRO A 341 -5.17 21.18 11.94
C PRO A 341 -5.85 19.88 11.44
N LEU A 342 -5.13 18.77 11.51
CA LEU A 342 -5.64 17.43 11.21
C LEU A 342 -5.43 16.55 12.44
N PRO A 343 -6.39 15.68 12.78
CA PRO A 343 -6.20 14.71 13.83
C PRO A 343 -5.06 13.76 13.42
N GLY A 344 -3.98 13.76 14.17
CA GLY A 344 -2.85 12.82 13.98
C GLY A 344 -2.87 11.73 15.04
N GLY A 345 -1.83 10.90 15.06
CA GLY A 345 -1.68 9.83 16.04
C GLY A 345 -2.50 8.58 15.71
N LEU A 346 -2.84 7.81 16.73
CA LEU A 346 -3.59 6.56 16.60
C LEU A 346 -5.10 6.83 16.61
N ASP A 347 -5.85 6.17 15.75
CA ASP A 347 -7.33 6.14 15.84
C ASP A 347 -7.75 5.22 17.00
N ARG A 348 -7.77 5.77 18.21
CA ARG A 348 -8.05 5.02 19.46
C ARG A 348 -9.41 4.33 19.45
N GLU A 349 -10.42 4.98 18.84
CA GLU A 349 -11.76 4.44 18.74
C GLU A 349 -11.82 3.23 17.80
N LEU A 350 -11.11 3.28 16.68
CA LEU A 350 -11.09 2.18 15.71
C LEU A 350 -10.50 0.90 16.33
N PHE A 351 -9.45 1.04 17.13
CA PHE A 351 -8.76 -0.08 17.76
C PHE A 351 -9.34 -0.49 19.11
N GLY A 352 -10.35 0.21 19.60
CA GLY A 352 -10.99 -0.11 20.90
C GLY A 352 -10.03 0.05 22.07
N VAL A 353 -9.11 1.04 22.02
CA VAL A 353 -8.04 1.22 23.02
C VAL A 353 -8.60 1.34 24.44
N ASP A 354 -9.69 2.08 24.59
CA ASP A 354 -10.31 2.29 25.90
C ASP A 354 -11.02 1.01 26.39
N ALA A 355 -11.66 0.26 25.48
CA ALA A 355 -12.28 -1.03 25.79
C ALA A 355 -11.22 -2.08 26.20
N ILE A 356 -10.09 -2.13 25.53
CA ILE A 356 -8.99 -3.07 25.82
C ILE A 356 -8.54 -2.98 27.28
N SER A 357 -8.49 -1.78 27.84
CA SER A 357 -8.11 -1.58 29.26
C SER A 357 -9.04 -2.29 30.28
N HIS A 358 -10.21 -2.72 29.85
CA HIS A 358 -11.20 -3.44 30.67
C HIS A 358 -11.18 -4.97 30.42
N LEU A 359 -10.30 -5.47 29.56
CA LEU A 359 -10.11 -6.91 29.39
C LEU A 359 -9.45 -7.52 30.63
N ALA A 360 -10.04 -8.59 31.14
CA ALA A 360 -9.43 -9.38 32.20
C ALA A 360 -8.16 -10.11 31.68
N PRO A 361 -7.23 -10.54 32.54
CA PRO A 361 -6.16 -11.43 32.14
C PRO A 361 -6.66 -12.69 31.44
N GLY A 362 -5.88 -13.21 30.49
CA GLY A 362 -6.22 -14.43 29.75
C GLY A 362 -6.64 -14.18 28.30
N ARG A 363 -7.09 -15.27 27.66
CA ARG A 363 -7.43 -15.29 26.23
C ARG A 363 -8.77 -14.61 25.97
N ALA A 364 -8.80 -13.79 24.93
CA ALA A 364 -10.00 -13.08 24.49
C ALA A 364 -10.25 -13.33 23.00
N PHE A 365 -11.51 -13.47 22.61
CA PHE A 365 -11.91 -13.35 21.21
C PHE A 365 -12.05 -11.87 20.86
N HIS A 366 -11.57 -11.45 19.73
CA HIS A 366 -11.61 -10.05 19.31
C HIS A 366 -11.54 -9.92 17.78
N ASP A 367 -11.82 -8.72 17.28
CA ASP A 367 -11.66 -8.33 15.87
C ASP A 367 -10.18 -8.35 15.47
N ASP A 368 -9.87 -8.62 14.19
CA ASP A 368 -8.53 -8.62 13.63
C ASP A 368 -7.84 -7.24 13.75
N ALA A 369 -8.61 -6.15 13.60
CA ALA A 369 -8.09 -4.79 13.80
C ALA A 369 -7.62 -4.56 15.25
N VAL A 370 -8.38 -5.05 16.23
CA VAL A 370 -8.00 -5.05 17.65
C VAL A 370 -6.74 -5.88 17.88
N GLY A 371 -6.63 -7.03 17.20
CA GLY A 371 -5.47 -7.91 17.28
C GLY A 371 -4.15 -7.20 16.94
N GLY A 372 -4.12 -6.43 15.86
CA GLY A 372 -2.94 -5.65 15.51
C GLY A 372 -2.49 -4.67 16.60
N TYR A 373 -3.45 -4.00 17.26
CA TYR A 373 -3.14 -3.10 18.37
C TYR A 373 -2.68 -3.86 19.63
N LEU A 374 -3.32 -4.98 19.98
CA LEU A 374 -2.91 -5.81 21.11
C LEU A 374 -1.47 -6.32 20.95
N ILE A 375 -1.08 -6.74 19.75
CA ILE A 375 0.29 -7.13 19.45
C ILE A 375 1.25 -5.95 19.73
N TYR A 376 0.91 -4.75 19.29
CA TYR A 376 1.74 -3.57 19.50
C TYR A 376 1.84 -3.18 20.96
N ALA A 377 0.71 -3.11 21.67
CA ALA A 377 0.61 -2.49 22.98
C ALA A 377 0.83 -3.48 24.14
N GLU A 378 0.36 -4.73 24.03
CA GLU A 378 0.27 -5.67 25.16
C GLU A 378 1.10 -6.95 25.02
N TRP A 379 1.64 -7.25 23.83
CA TRP A 379 2.51 -8.42 23.72
C TRP A 379 3.87 -8.16 24.41
N PRO A 380 4.45 -9.11 25.19
CA PRO A 380 4.07 -10.54 25.31
C PRO A 380 3.07 -10.86 26.41
N GLU A 381 2.60 -9.92 27.21
CA GLU A 381 1.69 -10.16 28.35
C GLU A 381 0.35 -10.73 27.88
N ARG A 382 -0.08 -10.38 26.65
CA ARG A 382 -1.28 -10.91 26.02
C ARG A 382 -0.99 -11.37 24.58
N GLU A 383 -1.26 -12.63 24.32
CA GLU A 383 -1.35 -13.18 22.97
C GLU A 383 -2.72 -12.89 22.35
N VAL A 384 -2.77 -12.81 21.01
CA VAL A 384 -4.00 -12.49 20.29
C VAL A 384 -4.72 -13.74 19.76
N TYR A 385 -6.04 -13.65 19.59
CA TYR A 385 -6.82 -14.66 18.88
C TYR A 385 -6.48 -14.65 17.39
N ILE A 386 -6.49 -13.47 16.78
CA ILE A 386 -6.27 -13.24 15.35
C ILE A 386 -5.78 -11.81 15.10
N ASP A 387 -5.12 -11.61 13.98
CA ASP A 387 -4.82 -10.32 13.37
C ASP A 387 -5.02 -10.41 11.84
N ASP A 388 -4.64 -9.41 11.08
CA ASP A 388 -4.88 -9.34 9.65
C ASP A 388 -3.93 -10.19 8.78
N ARG A 389 -3.06 -11.03 9.37
CA ARG A 389 -2.23 -12.02 8.68
C ARG A 389 -3.04 -13.27 8.32
N ALA A 390 -4.13 -13.10 7.57
CA ALA A 390 -5.11 -14.17 7.29
C ALA A 390 -4.46 -15.45 6.72
N GLU A 391 -3.37 -15.33 5.98
CA GLU A 391 -2.61 -16.46 5.43
C GLU A 391 -1.96 -17.36 6.48
N LEU A 392 -1.77 -16.83 7.69
CA LEU A 392 -1.22 -17.59 8.83
C LEU A 392 -2.27 -18.50 9.46
N TYR A 393 -3.50 -18.02 9.54
CA TYR A 393 -4.54 -18.61 10.39
C TYR A 393 -5.34 -19.75 9.71
N GLY A 394 -5.36 -19.82 8.37
CA GLY A 394 -6.06 -20.89 7.64
C GLY A 394 -7.52 -21.05 8.11
N ASP A 395 -7.86 -22.27 8.60
CA ASP A 395 -9.24 -22.60 9.06
C ASP A 395 -9.71 -21.70 10.21
N VAL A 396 -8.79 -21.24 11.07
CA VAL A 396 -9.14 -20.31 12.17
C VAL A 396 -9.68 -18.99 11.61
N PHE A 397 -9.14 -18.50 10.49
CA PHE A 397 -9.67 -17.31 9.84
C PHE A 397 -11.08 -17.54 9.28
N VAL A 398 -11.33 -18.70 8.69
CA VAL A 398 -12.65 -19.07 8.19
C VAL A 398 -13.67 -19.16 9.34
N ASP A 399 -13.30 -19.80 10.44
CA ASP A 399 -14.12 -19.88 11.66
C ASP A 399 -14.39 -18.48 12.24
N PHE A 400 -13.37 -17.62 12.28
CA PHE A 400 -13.51 -16.23 12.73
C PHE A 400 -14.59 -15.47 11.95
N VAL A 401 -14.52 -15.51 10.61
CA VAL A 401 -15.49 -14.82 9.75
C VAL A 401 -16.90 -15.36 9.98
N ARG A 402 -17.07 -16.69 10.05
CA ARG A 402 -18.36 -17.33 10.25
C ARG A 402 -18.96 -17.03 11.63
N ILE A 403 -18.16 -17.12 12.67
CA ILE A 403 -18.59 -16.87 14.05
C ILE A 403 -19.06 -15.43 14.21
N ARG A 404 -18.31 -14.47 13.70
CA ARG A 404 -18.71 -13.06 13.73
C ARG A 404 -20.00 -12.80 12.97
N ALA A 405 -20.21 -13.49 11.86
CA ALA A 405 -21.48 -13.42 11.11
C ALA A 405 -22.65 -14.13 11.82
N GLY A 406 -22.44 -14.72 12.98
CA GLY A 406 -23.46 -15.50 13.70
C GLY A 406 -23.76 -16.86 13.04
N GLN A 407 -22.86 -17.36 12.20
CA GLN A 407 -23.00 -18.60 11.40
C GLN A 407 -21.95 -19.60 11.86
N GLY A 408 -21.63 -19.87 12.92
CA GLY A 408 -20.59 -20.83 13.34
C GLY A 408 -20.91 -21.45 14.68
N ARG A 409 -20.17 -22.50 15.01
CA ARG A 409 -20.22 -23.14 16.33
C ARG A 409 -19.18 -22.46 17.21
N TRP A 410 -19.48 -21.25 17.66
CA TRP A 410 -18.57 -20.44 18.48
C TRP A 410 -18.19 -21.18 19.78
N GLU A 411 -19.10 -21.99 20.36
CA GLU A 411 -18.85 -22.78 21.57
C GLU A 411 -17.64 -23.70 21.37
N VAL A 412 -17.60 -24.42 20.25
CA VAL A 412 -16.51 -25.36 19.93
C VAL A 412 -15.17 -24.63 19.82
N VAL A 413 -15.16 -23.46 19.19
CA VAL A 413 -13.94 -22.66 19.00
C VAL A 413 -13.49 -22.07 20.33
N PHE A 414 -14.43 -21.54 21.12
CA PHE A 414 -14.13 -20.96 22.41
C PHE A 414 -13.61 -22.01 23.42
N ASP A 415 -14.19 -23.18 23.43
CA ASP A 415 -13.73 -24.31 24.27
C ASP A 415 -12.34 -24.78 23.80
N ARG A 416 -12.13 -24.96 22.48
CA ARG A 416 -10.84 -25.37 21.92
C ARG A 416 -9.69 -24.45 22.34
N PHE A 417 -9.92 -23.15 22.32
CA PHE A 417 -8.92 -22.15 22.64
C PHE A 417 -9.00 -21.60 24.07
N GLN A 418 -9.93 -22.13 24.89
CA GLN A 418 -10.16 -21.70 26.28
C GLN A 418 -10.48 -20.21 26.37
N ILE A 419 -11.32 -19.70 25.46
CA ILE A 419 -11.75 -18.31 25.42
C ILE A 419 -12.93 -18.13 26.38
N ARG A 420 -12.80 -17.19 27.33
CA ARG A 420 -13.80 -16.90 28.37
C ARG A 420 -14.29 -15.46 28.35
N GLN A 421 -13.74 -14.63 27.44
CA GLN A 421 -14.16 -13.25 27.21
C GLN A 421 -14.06 -12.89 25.74
N ALA A 422 -14.89 -11.95 25.30
CA ALA A 422 -14.92 -11.47 23.94
C ALA A 422 -15.03 -9.93 23.91
N LEU A 423 -14.17 -9.29 23.15
CA LEU A 423 -14.22 -7.87 22.84
C LEU A 423 -14.76 -7.73 21.41
N LEU A 424 -15.98 -7.25 21.28
CA LEU A 424 -16.73 -7.21 20.01
C LEU A 424 -17.26 -5.82 19.74
N LYS A 425 -17.56 -5.52 18.49
CA LYS A 425 -18.34 -4.33 18.15
C LYS A 425 -19.79 -4.51 18.65
N VAL A 426 -20.41 -3.42 19.08
CA VAL A 426 -21.77 -3.44 19.65
C VAL A 426 -22.81 -4.01 18.67
N ASP A 427 -22.62 -3.80 17.38
CA ASP A 427 -23.48 -4.26 16.30
C ASP A 427 -23.13 -5.66 15.77
N ASP A 428 -22.06 -6.29 16.28
CA ASP A 428 -21.61 -7.62 15.86
C ASP A 428 -22.70 -8.67 16.21
N PRO A 429 -23.12 -9.52 15.26
CA PRO A 429 -24.08 -10.59 15.53
C PRO A 429 -23.67 -11.50 16.68
N LEU A 430 -22.38 -11.80 16.82
CA LEU A 430 -21.87 -12.63 17.91
C LEU A 430 -22.12 -11.99 19.28
N ALA A 431 -22.03 -10.67 19.42
CA ALA A 431 -22.27 -9.99 20.68
C ALA A 431 -23.71 -10.26 21.21
N ARG A 432 -24.68 -10.24 20.30
CA ARG A 432 -26.09 -10.58 20.65
C ARG A 432 -26.26 -12.04 21.01
N ILE A 433 -25.59 -12.95 20.33
CA ILE A 433 -25.63 -14.39 20.57
C ILE A 433 -25.05 -14.69 21.95
N LEU A 434 -23.87 -14.15 22.29
CA LEU A 434 -23.24 -14.35 23.59
C LEU A 434 -24.09 -13.79 24.73
N ALA A 435 -24.66 -12.60 24.58
CA ALA A 435 -25.54 -12.00 25.58
C ALA A 435 -26.80 -12.86 25.81
N ALA A 436 -27.44 -13.38 24.76
CA ALA A 436 -28.55 -14.28 24.84
C ALA A 436 -28.16 -15.65 25.45
N GLY A 437 -26.92 -16.08 25.25
CA GLY A 437 -26.33 -17.29 25.84
C GLY A 437 -25.92 -17.16 27.31
N GLY A 438 -26.22 -16.04 27.97
CA GLY A 438 -25.96 -15.82 29.39
C GLY A 438 -24.59 -15.26 29.74
N TRP A 439 -23.82 -14.80 28.75
CA TRP A 439 -22.58 -14.05 28.98
C TRP A 439 -22.89 -12.70 29.63
N THR A 440 -22.05 -12.30 30.56
CA THR A 440 -22.21 -11.06 31.33
C THR A 440 -21.43 -9.91 30.66
N GLU A 441 -22.11 -8.77 30.50
CA GLU A 441 -21.47 -7.55 30.04
C GLU A 441 -20.57 -6.99 31.14
N ARG A 442 -19.29 -6.79 30.82
CA ARG A 442 -18.27 -6.22 31.71
C ARG A 442 -17.97 -4.76 31.40
N PHE A 443 -18.10 -4.38 30.12
CA PHE A 443 -17.87 -3.04 29.62
C PHE A 443 -18.70 -2.80 28.37
N ARG A 444 -19.12 -1.56 28.17
CA ARG A 444 -19.73 -1.08 26.93
C ARG A 444 -19.45 0.38 26.71
N ASP A 445 -19.05 0.73 25.50
CA ASP A 445 -19.09 2.10 25.00
C ASP A 445 -19.97 2.20 23.74
N GLU A 446 -19.81 3.26 22.94
CA GLU A 446 -20.59 3.46 21.72
C GLU A 446 -20.24 2.46 20.61
N ARG A 447 -19.03 1.87 20.61
CA ARG A 447 -18.50 1.01 19.55
C ARG A 447 -18.26 -0.42 19.99
N PHE A 448 -17.81 -0.63 21.23
CA PHE A 448 -17.35 -1.92 21.72
C PHE A 448 -18.13 -2.39 22.94
N VAL A 449 -18.20 -3.70 23.07
CA VAL A 449 -18.74 -4.39 24.25
C VAL A 449 -17.79 -5.52 24.65
N ILE A 450 -17.52 -5.66 25.93
CA ILE A 450 -16.84 -6.82 26.49
C ILE A 450 -17.86 -7.71 27.16
N LEU A 451 -17.94 -8.94 26.69
CA LEU A 451 -18.77 -10.00 27.25
C LEU A 451 -17.86 -11.08 27.85
N ALA A 452 -18.19 -11.58 29.01
CA ALA A 452 -17.47 -12.66 29.69
C ALA A 452 -18.39 -13.76 30.17
N GLU A 453 -17.89 -14.98 30.19
CA GLU A 453 -18.61 -16.13 30.76
C GLU A 453 -18.91 -15.90 32.24
N ARG A 454 -20.06 -16.36 32.69
CA ARG A 454 -20.62 -15.99 34.01
C ARG A 454 -19.76 -16.42 35.22
N ASP A 455 -18.97 -17.47 35.08
CA ASP A 455 -18.13 -18.07 36.15
C ASP A 455 -16.64 -17.80 36.00
N SER A 456 -16.22 -16.86 35.09
CA SER A 456 -14.83 -16.53 34.82
C SER A 456 -14.36 -15.32 35.65
N VAL A 457 -14.53 -15.38 36.96
CA VAL A 457 -13.99 -14.39 37.93
C VAL A 457 -12.80 -14.98 38.68
#